data_8b210a48e92190768b34c1484d01c38c
#
_entry.id   8b210a48e92190768b34c1484d01c38c
#
_cell.length_a   1.000
_cell.length_b   1.000
_cell.length_c   1.000
_cell.angle_alpha   90.00
_cell.angle_beta   90.00
_cell.angle_gamma   90.00
#
_symmetry.space_group_name_H-M   'P 1'
#
loop_
_entity.id
_entity.type
_entity.pdbx_description
1 polymer ?
#
loop_
_entity_poly.entity_id
_entity_poly.type
_entity_poly.pdbx_seq_one_letter_code
_entity_poly.pdbx_strand_id
1 'polypeptide(L)'
;RLYRAWADGGWGMIITGNVGVDRKHIGIMFDVVMPEEGNDAREAEYLAEFVKYARATKGFDVDDARADAVPADGSRPLAVVQLVHCGRQSMRGSYRKPWEPSVAPSAVPVQLSQEKRTWMDALTFGTPHALTVAEIHKIVEQLTRAPVFMEKAGYDGLELHGAHDY
;
A
#
# COMPACT_ATOMS: atom_id res chain seq x y z
N ARG A 1 7.65 -14.91 -5.23
CA ARG A 1 8.81 -15.25 -6.13
C ARG A 1 9.66 -14.02 -6.44
N LEU A 2 9.08 -12.88 -6.87
CA LEU A 2 9.83 -11.69 -7.27
C LEU A 2 10.72 -11.13 -6.13
N TYR A 3 10.11 -10.81 -4.98
CA TYR A 3 10.85 -10.29 -3.82
C TYR A 3 11.95 -11.24 -3.34
N ARG A 4 11.70 -12.55 -3.37
CA ARG A 4 12.70 -13.55 -3.04
C ARG A 4 13.90 -13.49 -4.01
N ALA A 5 13.65 -13.39 -5.31
CA ALA A 5 14.72 -13.26 -6.30
C ALA A 5 15.56 -11.99 -6.10
N TRP A 6 14.93 -10.89 -5.67
CA TRP A 6 15.64 -9.67 -5.31
C TRP A 6 16.49 -9.85 -4.05
N ALA A 7 15.93 -10.50 -3.03
CA ALA A 7 16.67 -10.79 -1.80
C ALA A 7 17.91 -11.65 -2.07
N ASP A 8 17.77 -12.69 -2.90
CA ASP A 8 18.87 -13.57 -3.32
C ASP A 8 19.91 -12.80 -4.18
N GLY A 9 19.56 -11.64 -4.74
CA GLY A 9 20.44 -10.75 -5.50
C GLY A 9 21.37 -9.87 -4.68
N GLY A 10 21.35 -9.97 -3.34
CA GLY A 10 22.30 -9.29 -2.44
C GLY A 10 22.00 -7.81 -2.19
N TRP A 11 20.76 -7.36 -2.32
CA TRP A 11 20.35 -6.01 -1.95
C TRP A 11 20.39 -5.81 -0.43
N GLY A 12 20.83 -4.64 0.04
CA GLY A 12 20.81 -4.31 1.46
C GLY A 12 19.43 -3.90 1.99
N MET A 13 18.54 -3.45 1.10
CA MET A 13 17.17 -3.03 1.42
C MET A 13 16.27 -3.29 0.20
N ILE A 14 15.06 -3.73 0.46
CA ILE A 14 14.02 -3.90 -0.56
C ILE A 14 12.76 -3.18 -0.07
N ILE A 15 12.31 -2.19 -0.83
CA ILE A 15 11.04 -1.50 -0.60
C ILE A 15 9.97 -2.19 -1.46
N THR A 16 8.82 -2.49 -0.87
CA THR A 16 7.72 -3.12 -1.61
C THR A 16 7.11 -2.15 -2.62
N GLY A 17 6.30 -2.66 -3.52
CA GLY A 17 5.31 -1.83 -4.22
C GLY A 17 4.25 -1.29 -3.26
N ASN A 18 3.36 -0.46 -3.77
CA ASN A 18 2.30 0.19 -3.02
C ASN A 18 1.46 -0.79 -2.21
N VAL A 19 1.26 -0.46 -0.93
CA VAL A 19 0.28 -1.08 -0.06
C VAL A 19 -0.72 -0.01 0.36
N GLY A 20 -1.95 -0.12 -0.14
CA GLY A 20 -3.01 0.84 0.15
C GLY A 20 -3.49 0.75 1.59
N VAL A 21 -3.57 1.88 2.30
CA VAL A 21 -4.14 1.93 3.66
C VAL A 21 -5.66 2.02 3.66
N ASP A 22 -6.25 2.43 2.55
CA ASP A 22 -7.70 2.47 2.33
C ASP A 22 -8.06 1.75 1.03
N ARG A 23 -8.85 0.68 1.16
CA ARG A 23 -9.32 -0.12 0.02
C ARG A 23 -10.10 0.70 -1.03
N LYS A 24 -10.79 1.73 -0.60
CA LYS A 24 -11.55 2.61 -1.49
C LYS A 24 -10.68 3.56 -2.29
N HIS A 25 -9.44 3.80 -1.86
CA HIS A 25 -8.54 4.78 -2.44
C HIS A 25 -7.20 4.16 -2.83
N ILE A 26 -7.26 3.12 -3.66
CA ILE A 26 -6.10 2.43 -4.26
C ILE A 26 -5.82 2.97 -5.66
N GLY A 27 -4.57 2.81 -6.13
CA GLY A 27 -4.15 3.29 -7.45
C GLY A 27 -4.74 2.47 -8.59
N ILE A 28 -4.64 1.15 -8.49
CA ILE A 28 -5.20 0.22 -9.46
C ILE A 28 -5.98 -0.90 -8.76
N MET A 29 -6.86 -1.57 -9.50
CA MET A 29 -7.81 -2.56 -8.97
C MET A 29 -7.17 -3.74 -8.23
N PHE A 30 -5.91 -4.04 -8.51
CA PHE A 30 -5.18 -5.19 -7.95
C PHE A 30 -4.08 -4.79 -6.97
N ASP A 31 -4.06 -3.54 -6.52
CA ASP A 31 -3.12 -3.11 -5.48
C ASP A 31 -3.34 -3.91 -4.20
N VAL A 32 -2.24 -4.25 -3.54
CA VAL A 32 -2.28 -4.83 -2.21
C VAL A 32 -2.82 -3.80 -1.24
N VAL A 33 -3.72 -4.22 -0.35
CA VAL A 33 -4.36 -3.31 0.60
C VAL A 33 -4.31 -3.85 2.02
N MET A 34 -4.33 -2.95 2.98
CA MET A 34 -4.52 -3.26 4.38
C MET A 34 -5.92 -3.83 4.66
N PRO A 35 -6.08 -4.71 5.66
CA PRO A 35 -7.41 -5.12 6.12
C PRO A 35 -8.18 -3.92 6.70
N GLU A 36 -9.49 -3.93 6.50
CA GLU A 36 -10.37 -2.97 7.14
C GLU A 36 -10.44 -3.24 8.65
N GLU A 37 -10.52 -2.19 9.45
CA GLU A 37 -10.64 -2.28 10.89
C GLU A 37 -11.95 -2.96 11.32
N GLY A 38 -11.89 -3.72 12.42
CA GLY A 38 -13.06 -4.32 13.04
C GLY A 38 -13.50 -5.67 12.47
N ASN A 39 -12.65 -6.32 11.67
CA ASN A 39 -12.87 -7.69 11.21
C ASN A 39 -11.69 -8.60 11.59
N ASP A 40 -11.65 -9.06 12.84
CA ASP A 40 -10.54 -9.81 13.42
C ASP A 40 -10.16 -11.07 12.63
N ALA A 41 -11.14 -11.81 12.12
CA ALA A 41 -10.88 -13.02 11.35
C ALA A 41 -10.16 -12.68 10.03
N ARG A 42 -10.59 -11.63 9.36
CA ARG A 42 -9.98 -11.16 8.12
C ARG A 42 -8.63 -10.50 8.36
N GLU A 43 -8.47 -9.79 9.49
CA GLU A 43 -7.19 -9.21 9.89
C GLU A 43 -6.13 -10.29 10.09
N ALA A 44 -6.49 -11.42 10.75
CA ALA A 44 -5.58 -12.55 10.93
C ALA A 44 -5.18 -13.22 9.61
N GLU A 45 -6.12 -13.38 8.68
CA GLU A 45 -5.85 -13.91 7.34
C GLU A 45 -4.87 -12.99 6.57
N TYR A 46 -5.13 -11.68 6.55
CA TYR A 46 -4.24 -10.70 5.92
C TYR A 46 -2.85 -10.70 6.58
N LEU A 47 -2.80 -10.74 7.91
CA LEU A 47 -1.53 -10.79 8.64
C LEU A 47 -0.69 -12.00 8.21
N ALA A 48 -1.29 -13.18 8.08
CA ALA A 48 -0.59 -14.37 7.63
C ALA A 48 -0.01 -14.20 6.21
N GLU A 49 -0.73 -13.55 5.31
CA GLU A 49 -0.22 -13.27 3.96
C GLU A 49 0.89 -12.20 3.98
N PHE A 50 0.75 -11.12 4.75
CA PHE A 50 1.80 -10.12 4.88
C PHE A 50 3.07 -10.65 5.53
N VAL A 51 2.97 -11.61 6.46
CA VAL A 51 4.12 -12.35 7.01
C VAL A 51 4.87 -13.07 5.89
N LYS A 52 4.17 -13.76 4.99
CA LYS A 52 4.79 -14.43 3.84
C LYS A 52 5.50 -13.41 2.92
N TYR A 53 4.88 -12.25 2.67
CA TYR A 53 5.51 -11.19 1.88
C TYR A 53 6.78 -10.65 2.53
N ALA A 54 6.73 -10.33 3.83
CA ALA A 54 7.89 -9.85 4.58
C ALA A 54 9.02 -10.89 4.57
N ARG A 55 8.70 -12.17 4.80
CA ARG A 55 9.65 -13.27 4.73
C ARG A 55 10.30 -13.38 3.36
N ALA A 56 9.50 -13.37 2.29
CA ALA A 56 10.03 -13.41 0.92
C ALA A 56 10.94 -12.22 0.61
N THR A 57 10.60 -11.03 1.11
CA THR A 57 11.40 -9.81 0.93
C THR A 57 12.74 -9.89 1.66
N LYS A 58 12.80 -10.63 2.76
CA LYS A 58 14.03 -10.90 3.53
C LYS A 58 14.82 -12.12 3.01
N GLY A 59 14.37 -12.78 1.96
CA GLY A 59 15.01 -13.98 1.43
C GLY A 59 14.72 -15.27 2.21
N PHE A 60 13.70 -15.28 3.09
CA PHE A 60 13.27 -16.49 3.77
C PHE A 60 12.38 -17.35 2.89
N ASP A 61 12.33 -18.65 3.17
CA ASP A 61 11.32 -19.54 2.61
C ASP A 61 9.96 -19.22 3.22
N VAL A 62 8.94 -19.05 2.38
CA VAL A 62 7.60 -18.67 2.83
C VAL A 62 6.82 -19.84 3.43
N ASP A 63 7.19 -21.06 3.06
CA ASP A 63 6.50 -22.29 3.46
C ASP A 63 7.23 -23.05 4.58
N ASP A 64 8.52 -22.73 4.84
CA ASP A 64 9.31 -23.37 5.89
C ASP A 64 9.81 -22.37 6.92
N ALA A 65 9.10 -22.27 8.04
CA ALA A 65 9.50 -21.44 9.18
C ALA A 65 10.81 -21.90 9.84
N ARG A 66 11.29 -23.12 9.58
CA ARG A 66 12.55 -23.66 10.09
C ARG A 66 13.74 -23.28 9.22
N ALA A 67 13.49 -22.84 7.98
CA ALA A 67 14.50 -22.38 7.04
C ALA A 67 15.01 -20.95 7.30
N ASP A 68 14.79 -20.44 8.51
CA ASP A 68 15.24 -19.10 8.92
C ASP A 68 16.76 -19.03 9.22
N ALA A 69 17.54 -19.92 8.64
CA ALA A 69 18.98 -19.84 8.70
C ALA A 69 19.45 -18.49 8.14
N VAL A 70 19.91 -17.63 9.04
CA VAL A 70 20.59 -16.39 8.65
C VAL A 70 21.82 -16.81 7.81
N PRO A 71 22.05 -16.20 6.62
CA PRO A 71 23.30 -16.44 5.89
C PRO A 71 24.49 -16.30 6.85
N ALA A 72 25.54 -17.11 6.67
CA ALA A 72 26.69 -17.14 7.57
C ALA A 72 27.37 -15.76 7.73
N ASP A 73 27.19 -14.85 6.77
CA ASP A 73 27.66 -13.47 6.79
C ASP A 73 26.67 -12.47 7.41
N GLY A 74 25.50 -12.94 7.89
CA GLY A 74 24.48 -12.10 8.49
C GLY A 74 23.74 -11.17 7.50
N SER A 75 24.08 -11.23 6.22
CA SER A 75 23.55 -10.31 5.22
C SER A 75 22.14 -10.69 4.77
N ARG A 76 21.16 -9.90 5.17
CA ARG A 76 19.79 -9.95 4.65
C ARG A 76 19.31 -8.56 4.30
N PRO A 77 18.53 -8.42 3.24
CA PRO A 77 17.91 -7.14 2.95
C PRO A 77 16.93 -6.77 4.06
N LEU A 78 16.89 -5.49 4.40
CA LEU A 78 15.80 -4.92 5.17
C LEU A 78 14.53 -4.94 4.31
N ALA A 79 13.44 -5.44 4.86
CA ALA A 79 12.13 -5.41 4.24
C ALA A 79 11.39 -4.15 4.67
N VAL A 80 11.20 -3.22 3.75
CA VAL A 80 10.50 -1.95 3.97
C VAL A 80 9.19 -1.98 3.19
N VAL A 81 8.05 -1.73 3.86
CA VAL A 81 6.75 -1.64 3.21
C VAL A 81 6.48 -0.21 2.77
N GLN A 82 6.03 -0.01 1.52
CA GLN A 82 5.60 1.28 1.02
C GLN A 82 4.09 1.45 1.24
N LEU A 83 3.70 2.36 2.14
CA LEU A 83 2.30 2.66 2.45
C LEU A 83 1.81 3.84 1.60
N VAL A 84 0.59 3.74 1.08
CA VAL A 84 0.00 4.76 0.21
C VAL A 84 -1.49 4.94 0.48
N HIS A 85 -1.94 6.19 0.35
CA HIS A 85 -3.34 6.54 0.15
C HIS A 85 -3.45 7.32 -1.17
N CYS A 86 -4.06 6.72 -2.20
CA CYS A 86 -3.99 7.26 -3.57
C CYS A 86 -4.87 8.50 -3.81
N GLY A 87 -5.63 8.93 -2.82
CA GLY A 87 -6.37 10.19 -2.88
C GLY A 87 -7.17 10.36 -4.19
N ARG A 88 -6.96 11.51 -4.84
CA ARG A 88 -7.64 11.84 -6.10
C ARG A 88 -7.27 10.96 -7.29
N GLN A 89 -6.14 10.26 -7.23
CA GLN A 89 -5.70 9.34 -8.29
C GLN A 89 -6.32 7.95 -8.17
N SER A 90 -7.12 7.67 -7.14
CA SER A 90 -7.85 6.42 -7.07
C SER A 90 -8.92 6.35 -8.16
N MET A 91 -8.83 5.33 -9.00
CA MET A 91 -9.71 5.14 -10.16
C MET A 91 -11.16 4.91 -9.73
N ARG A 92 -12.11 5.38 -10.54
CA ARG A 92 -13.53 5.09 -10.36
C ARG A 92 -13.80 3.59 -10.44
N GLY A 93 -14.71 3.08 -9.61
CA GLY A 93 -15.10 1.68 -9.62
C GLY A 93 -14.13 0.73 -8.91
N SER A 94 -12.95 1.19 -8.46
CA SER A 94 -12.04 0.41 -7.62
C SER A 94 -12.57 0.35 -6.20
N TYR A 95 -13.40 -0.66 -5.88
CA TYR A 95 -14.05 -0.85 -4.57
C TYR A 95 -14.94 0.32 -4.08
N ARG A 96 -15.13 1.34 -4.92
CA ARG A 96 -16.12 2.41 -4.75
C ARG A 96 -17.21 2.27 -5.79
N LYS A 97 -18.40 2.78 -5.47
CA LYS A 97 -19.46 2.89 -6.46
C LYS A 97 -19.02 3.86 -7.56
N PRO A 98 -19.39 3.65 -8.84
CA PRO A 98 -18.92 4.51 -9.93
C PRO A 98 -19.26 6.00 -9.78
N TRP A 99 -20.28 6.33 -8.99
CA TRP A 99 -20.68 7.71 -8.69
C TRP A 99 -20.07 8.27 -7.40
N GLU A 100 -19.42 7.42 -6.58
CA GLU A 100 -18.71 7.85 -5.37
C GLU A 100 -17.38 8.50 -5.77
N PRO A 101 -17.15 9.79 -5.45
CA PRO A 101 -15.92 10.48 -5.84
C PRO A 101 -14.70 9.93 -5.11
N SER A 102 -13.53 10.16 -5.68
CA SER A 102 -12.27 10.09 -4.94
C SER A 102 -12.18 11.25 -3.94
N VAL A 103 -11.15 11.27 -3.12
CA VAL A 103 -10.96 12.31 -2.10
C VAL A 103 -9.64 13.05 -2.32
N ALA A 104 -9.59 14.32 -1.92
CA ALA A 104 -8.39 15.13 -1.91
C ALA A 104 -8.51 16.27 -0.90
N PRO A 105 -7.43 16.95 -0.51
CA PRO A 105 -7.52 18.15 0.33
C PRO A 105 -8.38 19.27 -0.29
N SER A 106 -8.49 19.29 -1.62
CA SER A 106 -9.34 20.23 -2.36
C SER A 106 -9.97 19.53 -3.57
N ALA A 107 -11.12 20.02 -4.07
CA ALA A 107 -11.84 19.44 -5.19
C ALA A 107 -11.16 19.71 -6.56
N VAL A 108 -9.85 19.57 -6.62
CA VAL A 108 -9.05 19.74 -7.84
C VAL A 108 -8.89 18.38 -8.53
N PRO A 109 -9.46 18.20 -9.74
CA PRO A 109 -9.40 16.94 -10.44
C PRO A 109 -7.99 16.61 -10.95
N VAL A 110 -7.73 15.32 -11.18
CA VAL A 110 -6.51 14.85 -11.84
C VAL A 110 -6.48 15.35 -13.29
N GLN A 111 -5.31 15.77 -13.72
CA GLN A 111 -4.99 16.11 -15.10
C GLN A 111 -3.66 15.44 -15.44
N LEU A 112 -3.69 14.43 -16.30
CA LEU A 112 -2.48 13.70 -16.70
C LEU A 112 -1.68 14.43 -17.78
N SER A 113 -2.36 15.19 -18.65
CA SER A 113 -1.70 16.02 -19.66
C SER A 113 -1.31 17.38 -19.09
N GLN A 114 -0.14 17.90 -19.45
CA GLN A 114 0.30 19.24 -19.05
C GLN A 114 -0.53 20.37 -19.69
N GLU A 115 -1.18 20.11 -20.81
CA GLU A 115 -1.92 21.14 -21.54
C GLU A 115 -3.35 21.32 -21.03
N LYS A 116 -4.09 20.22 -20.89
CA LYS A 116 -5.49 20.24 -20.46
C LYS A 116 -5.96 18.91 -19.91
N ARG A 117 -6.98 18.98 -19.05
CA ARG A 117 -7.72 17.81 -18.62
C ARG A 117 -8.48 17.20 -19.80
N THR A 118 -8.33 15.89 -20.00
CA THR A 118 -9.00 15.14 -21.06
C THR A 118 -10.33 14.55 -20.58
N TRP A 119 -11.18 14.11 -21.51
CA TRP A 119 -12.38 13.36 -21.15
C TRP A 119 -12.05 12.00 -20.52
N MET A 120 -10.91 11.41 -20.86
CA MET A 120 -10.39 10.18 -20.23
C MET A 120 -10.07 10.40 -18.77
N ASP A 121 -9.40 11.50 -18.41
CA ASP A 121 -9.12 11.85 -17.01
C ASP A 121 -10.42 12.01 -16.21
N ALA A 122 -11.43 12.66 -16.84
CA ALA A 122 -12.74 12.86 -16.24
C ALA A 122 -13.50 11.54 -16.01
N LEU A 123 -13.40 10.61 -16.96
CA LEU A 123 -14.02 9.29 -16.85
C LEU A 123 -13.31 8.43 -15.80
N THR A 124 -11.98 8.42 -15.79
CA THR A 124 -11.18 7.54 -14.95
C THR A 124 -11.17 7.99 -13.47
N PHE A 125 -10.96 9.29 -13.22
CA PHE A 125 -10.76 9.80 -11.86
C PHE A 125 -11.94 10.64 -11.35
N GLY A 126 -12.62 11.36 -12.24
CA GLY A 126 -13.68 12.30 -11.87
C GLY A 126 -13.14 13.56 -11.19
N THR A 127 -14.03 14.23 -10.48
CA THR A 127 -13.67 15.34 -9.59
C THR A 127 -13.70 14.82 -8.16
N PRO A 128 -12.63 14.99 -7.37
CA PRO A 128 -12.59 14.50 -6.01
C PRO A 128 -13.52 15.31 -5.08
N HIS A 129 -13.95 14.67 -4.01
CA HIS A 129 -14.54 15.35 -2.86
C HIS A 129 -13.43 16.03 -2.05
N ALA A 130 -13.64 17.28 -1.66
CA ALA A 130 -12.74 17.97 -0.75
C ALA A 130 -12.92 17.42 0.67
N LEU A 131 -11.85 16.90 1.26
CA LEU A 131 -11.86 16.31 2.59
C LEU A 131 -12.24 17.32 3.67
N THR A 132 -13.10 16.93 4.57
CA THR A 132 -13.29 17.59 5.85
C THR A 132 -12.15 17.25 6.81
N VAL A 133 -11.96 18.05 7.86
CA VAL A 133 -10.97 17.78 8.90
C VAL A 133 -11.15 16.40 9.54
N ALA A 134 -12.40 15.99 9.76
CA ALA A 134 -12.71 14.67 10.33
C ALA A 134 -12.28 13.53 9.39
N GLU A 135 -12.49 13.68 8.09
CA GLU A 135 -12.04 12.69 7.10
C GLU A 135 -10.51 12.64 6.99
N ILE A 136 -9.83 13.79 7.12
CA ILE A 136 -8.35 13.84 7.19
C ILE A 136 -7.86 13.07 8.40
N HIS A 137 -8.46 13.26 9.58
CA HIS A 137 -8.09 12.52 10.80
C HIS A 137 -8.27 11.02 10.60
N LYS A 138 -9.34 10.57 9.93
CA LYS A 138 -9.56 9.16 9.63
C LYS A 138 -8.45 8.57 8.75
N ILE A 139 -7.98 9.30 7.75
CA ILE A 139 -6.85 8.86 6.91
C ILE A 139 -5.57 8.78 7.75
N VAL A 140 -5.34 9.75 8.65
CA VAL A 140 -4.20 9.73 9.57
C VAL A 140 -4.28 8.51 10.50
N GLU A 141 -5.45 8.16 11.01
CA GLU A 141 -5.67 6.95 11.82
C GLU A 141 -5.34 5.67 11.03
N GLN A 142 -5.77 5.57 9.78
CA GLN A 142 -5.41 4.45 8.91
C GLN A 142 -3.89 4.35 8.71
N LEU A 143 -3.23 5.48 8.44
CA LEU A 143 -1.78 5.55 8.28
C LEU A 143 -1.01 5.26 9.56
N THR A 144 -1.55 5.55 10.75
CA THR A 144 -0.92 5.23 12.03
C THR A 144 -1.14 3.79 12.47
N ARG A 145 -2.24 3.16 12.07
CA ARG A 145 -2.51 1.73 12.32
C ARG A 145 -1.61 0.83 11.46
N ALA A 146 -1.36 1.22 10.23
CA ALA A 146 -0.62 0.41 9.27
C ALA A 146 0.79 0.01 9.75
N PRO A 147 1.62 0.89 10.31
CA PRO A 147 2.93 0.52 10.87
C PRO A 147 2.86 -0.59 11.93
N VAL A 148 1.91 -0.50 12.85
CA VAL A 148 1.73 -1.50 13.92
C VAL A 148 1.38 -2.87 13.34
N PHE A 149 0.54 -2.91 12.31
CA PHE A 149 0.20 -4.14 11.61
C PHE A 149 1.41 -4.70 10.86
N MET A 150 2.18 -3.85 10.17
CA MET A 150 3.34 -4.27 9.39
C MET A 150 4.52 -4.72 10.28
N GLU A 151 4.68 -4.15 11.46
CA GLU A 151 5.62 -4.64 12.47
C GLU A 151 5.26 -6.08 12.89
N LYS A 152 3.98 -6.35 13.19
CA LYS A 152 3.49 -7.72 13.48
C LYS A 152 3.72 -8.68 12.31
N ALA A 153 3.66 -8.20 11.07
CA ALA A 153 3.96 -8.99 9.88
C ALA A 153 5.47 -9.22 9.67
N GLY A 154 6.32 -8.56 10.45
CA GLY A 154 7.77 -8.75 10.43
C GLY A 154 8.53 -7.88 9.43
N TYR A 155 7.98 -6.75 9.01
CA TYR A 155 8.73 -5.73 8.26
C TYR A 155 9.69 -4.99 9.19
N ASP A 156 10.84 -4.54 8.66
CA ASP A 156 11.87 -3.83 9.40
C ASP A 156 11.65 -2.31 9.41
N GLY A 157 10.85 -1.83 8.48
CA GLY A 157 10.54 -0.41 8.34
C GLY A 157 9.38 -0.15 7.38
N LEU A 158 9.06 1.12 7.25
CA LEU A 158 8.04 1.60 6.33
C LEU A 158 8.54 2.83 5.57
N GLU A 159 8.00 3.01 4.38
CA GLU A 159 8.06 4.23 3.60
C GLU A 159 6.63 4.78 3.45
N LEU A 160 6.46 6.06 3.71
CA LEU A 160 5.21 6.75 3.41
C LEU A 160 5.32 7.36 2.01
N HIS A 161 4.51 6.84 1.09
CA HIS A 161 4.52 7.32 -0.29
C HIS A 161 3.84 8.69 -0.40
N GLY A 162 4.66 9.74 -0.47
CA GLY A 162 4.25 11.14 -0.61
C GLY A 162 4.67 11.77 -1.95
N ALA A 163 4.77 10.95 -3.00
CA ALA A 163 5.12 11.39 -4.35
C ALA A 163 3.98 11.13 -5.35
N HIS A 164 4.17 11.52 -6.62
CA HIS A 164 3.25 11.29 -7.73
C HIS A 164 1.85 11.91 -7.56
N ASP A 165 1.74 12.97 -6.74
CA ASP A 165 0.46 13.65 -6.44
C ASP A 165 -0.58 12.79 -5.68
N TYR A 166 -0.11 11.78 -4.97
CA TYR A 166 -0.94 10.99 -4.07
C TYR A 166 -1.31 11.77 -2.81
#